data_d57c30516624ff182f171ab35678c3c5
#
_entry.id   d57c30516624ff182f171ab35678c3c5
#
_cell.length_a   1.000
_cell.length_b   1.000
_cell.length_c   1.000
_cell.angle_alpha   90.00
_cell.angle_beta   90.00
_cell.angle_gamma   90.00
#
_symmetry.space_group_name_H-M   'P 1'
#
loop_
_entity.id
_entity.type
_entity.pdbx_description
1 polymer ?
#
loop_
_entity_poly.entity_id
_entity_poly.type
_entity_poly.pdbx_seq_one_letter_code
_entity_poly.pdbx_strand_id
1 'polypeptide(L)'
;MKKVQQKHEAHMLIYAVDSKGQLVNVDDVRTGNECGCFCPACKEPLMAKNQGLKRNHHFAHQSGTECDFAYESMLHLLAKEKVRNAFLNNEEFLMGFEYKSYCPKSKQCVYVRYDECRTIQQKLFNLKKYYDSCEQEICYDN
;
A
#
# COMPACT_ATOMS: atom_id res chain seq x y z
N MET A 1 32.13 7.45 -17.65
CA MET A 1 30.90 6.87 -17.09
C MET A 1 30.24 7.90 -16.17
N LYS A 2 29.15 8.53 -16.61
CA LYS A 2 28.41 9.51 -15.79
C LYS A 2 27.57 8.73 -14.77
N LYS A 3 27.85 8.88 -13.47
CA LYS A 3 26.98 8.43 -12.40
C LYS A 3 25.65 9.19 -12.50
N VAL A 4 24.59 8.49 -12.86
CA VAL A 4 23.22 8.98 -12.73
C VAL A 4 22.98 9.11 -11.22
N GLN A 5 23.01 10.34 -10.72
CA GLN A 5 22.51 10.64 -9.39
C GLN A 5 20.99 10.50 -9.47
N GLN A 6 20.47 9.40 -8.95
CA GLN A 6 19.05 9.30 -8.64
C GLN A 6 18.77 10.38 -7.58
N LYS A 7 18.07 11.41 -8.00
CA LYS A 7 17.49 12.41 -7.12
C LYS A 7 16.50 11.65 -6.25
N HIS A 8 16.86 11.41 -4.98
CA HIS A 8 15.90 10.90 -4.00
C HIS A 8 14.76 11.93 -3.92
N GLU A 9 13.63 11.62 -4.54
CA GLU A 9 12.40 12.32 -4.22
C GLU A 9 12.18 12.12 -2.73
N ALA A 10 12.10 13.22 -1.99
CA ALA A 10 11.88 13.17 -0.56
C ALA A 10 10.52 12.51 -0.33
N HIS A 11 10.51 11.25 0.06
CA HIS A 11 9.32 10.49 0.40
C HIS A 11 8.72 11.06 1.68
N MET A 12 7.67 11.86 1.54
CA MET A 12 7.02 12.53 2.67
C MET A 12 6.13 11.57 3.43
N LEU A 13 6.28 11.55 4.75
CA LEU A 13 5.43 10.78 5.64
C LEU A 13 4.13 11.55 5.89
N ILE A 14 3.07 11.23 5.14
CA ILE A 14 1.76 11.90 5.24
C ILE A 14 0.75 11.15 6.11
N TYR A 15 1.04 9.90 6.46
CA TYR A 15 0.29 9.11 7.43
C TYR A 15 1.20 8.64 8.55
N ALA A 16 0.64 8.52 9.75
CA ALA A 16 1.29 8.02 10.95
C ALA A 16 0.32 7.08 11.69
N VAL A 17 0.74 6.50 12.79
CA VAL A 17 -0.14 5.73 13.67
C VAL A 17 -0.41 6.51 14.96
N ASP A 18 -1.63 6.48 15.43
CA ASP A 18 -2.01 7.05 16.72
C ASP A 18 -1.67 6.10 17.88
N SER A 19 -1.99 6.50 19.11
CA SER A 19 -1.77 5.70 20.31
C SER A 19 -2.55 4.38 20.36
N LYS A 20 -3.57 4.23 19.49
CA LYS A 20 -4.37 3.01 19.35
C LYS A 20 -3.88 2.13 18.19
N GLY A 21 -2.82 2.56 17.47
CA GLY A 21 -2.31 1.86 16.30
C GLY A 21 -3.12 2.10 15.03
N GLN A 22 -4.03 3.08 15.02
CA GLN A 22 -4.83 3.44 13.85
C GLN A 22 -4.06 4.39 12.94
N LEU A 23 -4.21 4.21 11.64
CA LEU A 23 -3.59 5.08 10.64
C LEU A 23 -4.32 6.42 10.60
N VAL A 24 -3.57 7.53 10.73
CA VAL A 24 -4.10 8.91 10.73
C VAL A 24 -3.36 9.75 9.71
N ASN A 25 -4.10 10.64 9.03
CA ASN A 25 -3.51 11.59 8.10
C ASN A 25 -2.98 12.81 8.85
N VAL A 26 -1.93 13.44 8.32
CA VAL A 26 -1.30 14.61 8.92
C VAL A 26 -2.24 15.81 9.04
N ASP A 27 -3.22 15.93 8.15
CA ASP A 27 -4.20 17.02 8.15
C ASP A 27 -5.32 16.83 9.18
N ASP A 28 -5.51 15.60 9.68
CA ASP A 28 -6.57 15.24 10.62
C ASP A 28 -6.12 15.30 12.09
N VAL A 29 -4.86 15.67 12.34
CA VAL A 29 -4.29 15.69 13.69
C VAL A 29 -3.87 17.09 14.14
N ARG A 30 -3.66 17.27 15.45
CA ARG A 30 -3.15 18.52 16.00
C ARG A 30 -1.74 18.79 15.49
N THR A 31 -1.43 20.06 15.31
CA THR A 31 -0.11 20.53 14.87
C THR A 31 0.98 20.28 15.91
N GLY A 32 2.18 20.04 15.42
CA GLY A 32 3.37 19.93 16.26
C GLY A 32 3.43 18.62 17.05
N ASN A 33 4.05 18.69 18.22
CA ASN A 33 4.28 17.52 19.08
C ASN A 33 3.00 17.00 19.75
N GLU A 34 1.94 17.80 19.76
CA GLU A 34 0.67 17.44 20.38
C GLU A 34 -0.19 16.52 19.49
N CYS A 35 0.29 16.14 18.32
CA CYS A 35 -0.42 15.21 17.45
C CYS A 35 -0.62 13.81 18.07
N GLY A 36 0.22 13.42 19.02
CA GLY A 36 0.16 12.09 19.65
C GLY A 36 0.38 10.94 18.67
N CYS A 37 1.15 11.18 17.62
CA CYS A 37 1.39 10.23 16.54
C CYS A 37 2.78 9.61 16.61
N PHE A 38 2.89 8.41 16.06
CA PHE A 38 4.11 7.60 16.08
C PHE A 38 4.48 7.13 14.68
N CYS A 39 5.78 6.95 14.45
CA CYS A 39 6.28 6.39 13.21
C CYS A 39 5.79 4.94 13.03
N PRO A 40 5.23 4.58 11.87
CA PRO A 40 4.78 3.20 11.63
C PRO A 40 5.91 2.17 11.66
N ALA A 41 7.16 2.58 11.39
CA ALA A 41 8.32 1.70 11.40
C ALA A 41 9.01 1.64 12.78
N CYS A 42 9.64 2.74 13.22
CA CYS A 42 10.46 2.76 14.42
C CYS A 42 9.69 3.04 15.73
N LYS A 43 8.42 3.38 15.64
CA LYS A 43 7.54 3.72 16.78
C LYS A 43 7.95 4.99 17.56
N GLU A 44 8.93 5.74 17.09
CA GLU A 44 9.28 7.00 17.70
C GLU A 44 8.17 8.05 17.55
N PRO A 45 8.05 8.98 18.53
CA PRO A 45 7.09 10.07 18.45
C PRO A 45 7.34 10.99 17.26
N LEU A 46 6.27 11.40 16.62
CA LEU A 46 6.28 12.31 15.48
C LEU A 46 5.73 13.68 15.85
N MET A 47 6.11 14.69 15.08
CA MET A 47 5.47 16.00 15.05
C MET A 47 4.75 16.19 13.72
N ALA A 48 3.55 16.77 13.76
CA ALA A 48 2.78 17.10 12.56
C ALA A 48 3.16 18.51 12.08
N LYS A 49 3.64 18.60 10.84
CA LYS A 49 3.93 19.87 10.15
C LYS A 49 2.81 20.15 9.16
N ASN A 50 1.65 20.54 9.67
CA ASN A 50 0.41 20.74 8.91
C ASN A 50 -0.12 22.18 8.95
N GLN A 51 0.76 23.15 9.27
CA GLN A 51 0.44 24.57 9.18
C GLN A 51 1.18 25.22 8.02
N GLY A 52 0.43 25.97 7.21
CA GLY A 52 0.98 26.78 6.13
C GLY A 52 0.57 26.33 4.74
N LEU A 53 0.46 27.32 3.84
CA LEU A 53 -0.05 27.09 2.46
C LEU A 53 1.07 26.80 1.45
N LYS A 54 2.34 26.95 1.83
CA LYS A 54 3.47 26.91 0.89
C LYS A 54 4.25 25.59 0.89
N ARG A 55 4.13 24.76 1.92
CA ARG A 55 4.85 23.50 2.05
C ARG A 55 3.88 22.36 2.19
N ASN A 56 4.20 21.23 1.60
CA ASN A 56 3.41 20.01 1.74
C ASN A 56 3.40 19.58 3.21
N HIS A 57 2.23 19.25 3.72
CA HIS A 57 2.05 18.77 5.07
C HIS A 57 2.67 17.39 5.21
N HIS A 58 3.40 17.16 6.31
CA HIS A 58 4.07 15.88 6.58
C HIS A 58 4.36 15.70 8.07
N PHE A 59 4.58 14.46 8.45
CA PHE A 59 5.12 14.12 9.76
C PHE A 59 6.66 14.14 9.74
N ALA A 60 7.28 14.53 10.85
CA ALA A 60 8.71 14.44 11.07
C ALA A 60 8.96 13.83 12.46
N HIS A 61 10.08 13.13 12.63
CA HIS A 61 10.48 12.62 13.94
C HIS A 61 10.81 13.77 14.88
N GLN A 62 10.37 13.69 16.13
CA GLN A 62 10.65 14.72 17.15
C GLN A 62 12.15 14.78 17.47
N SER A 63 12.84 13.64 17.40
CA SER A 63 14.29 13.53 17.56
C SER A 63 15.10 14.21 16.45
N GLY A 64 14.46 14.50 15.30
CA GLY A 64 15.15 14.98 14.10
C GLY A 64 15.93 13.89 13.36
N THR A 65 15.85 12.63 13.79
CA THR A 65 16.45 11.49 13.08
C THR A 65 15.58 11.09 11.90
N GLU A 66 16.20 10.60 10.84
CA GLU A 66 15.49 10.01 9.71
C GLU A 66 15.33 8.50 9.93
N CYS A 67 14.19 7.96 9.51
CA CYS A 67 13.92 6.53 9.55
C CYS A 67 13.71 6.03 8.12
N ASP A 68 14.65 5.27 7.60
CA ASP A 68 14.67 4.80 6.21
C ASP A 68 13.44 3.99 5.83
N PHE A 69 12.82 3.30 6.79
CA PHE A 69 11.66 2.44 6.57
C PHE A 69 10.31 3.12 6.85
N ALA A 70 10.29 4.38 7.30
CA ALA A 70 9.05 5.06 7.69
C ALA A 70 8.05 5.15 6.55
N TYR A 71 8.51 5.54 5.36
CA TYR A 71 7.69 5.71 4.19
C TYR A 71 7.14 4.38 3.66
N GLU A 72 7.99 3.36 3.56
CA GLU A 72 7.58 2.03 3.11
C GLU A 72 6.56 1.40 4.06
N SER A 73 6.80 1.49 5.37
CA SER A 73 5.86 1.01 6.39
C SER A 73 4.53 1.75 6.35
N MET A 74 4.54 3.05 6.12
CA MET A 74 3.33 3.86 5.91
C MET A 74 2.53 3.36 4.70
N LEU A 75 3.18 3.16 3.56
CA LEU A 75 2.52 2.66 2.35
C LEU A 75 1.92 1.28 2.55
N HIS A 76 2.63 0.41 3.25
CA HIS A 76 2.16 -0.95 3.54
C HIS A 76 0.89 -0.94 4.42
N LEU A 77 0.87 -0.14 5.49
CA LEU A 77 -0.31 0.01 6.33
C LEU A 77 -1.49 0.64 5.57
N LEU A 78 -1.22 1.67 4.77
CA LEU A 78 -2.24 2.31 3.94
C LEU A 78 -2.84 1.34 2.92
N ALA A 79 -2.01 0.51 2.28
CA ALA A 79 -2.47 -0.51 1.35
C ALA A 79 -3.37 -1.54 2.04
N LYS A 80 -2.96 -2.06 3.20
CA LYS A 80 -3.76 -2.99 4.01
C LYS A 80 -5.13 -2.40 4.37
N GLU A 81 -5.14 -1.16 4.82
CA GLU A 81 -6.39 -0.47 5.17
C GLU A 81 -7.30 -0.26 3.95
N LYS A 82 -6.74 0.17 2.82
CA LYS A 82 -7.49 0.35 1.57
C LYS A 82 -8.11 -0.95 1.08
N VAL A 83 -7.36 -2.04 1.09
CA VAL A 83 -7.85 -3.37 0.70
C VAL A 83 -8.98 -3.81 1.63
N ARG A 84 -8.78 -3.70 2.95
CA ARG A 84 -9.80 -4.04 3.94
C ARG A 84 -11.08 -3.24 3.75
N ASN A 85 -10.96 -1.91 3.60
CA ASN A 85 -12.10 -1.03 3.41
C ASN A 85 -12.83 -1.31 2.08
N ALA A 86 -12.10 -1.57 1.01
CA ALA A 86 -12.68 -1.96 -0.27
C ALA A 86 -13.44 -3.29 -0.16
N PHE A 87 -12.88 -4.27 0.55
CA PHE A 87 -13.55 -5.54 0.78
C PHE A 87 -14.83 -5.37 1.61
N LEU A 88 -14.80 -4.60 2.70
CA LEU A 88 -15.95 -4.45 3.61
C LEU A 88 -17.08 -3.62 3.01
N ASN A 89 -16.75 -2.54 2.29
CA ASN A 89 -17.72 -1.51 1.91
C ASN A 89 -18.32 -1.72 0.51
N ASN A 90 -17.70 -2.53 -0.35
CA ASN A 90 -18.24 -2.80 -1.69
C ASN A 90 -19.09 -4.08 -1.69
N GLU A 91 -20.06 -4.17 -2.56
CA GLU A 91 -20.87 -5.39 -2.76
C GLU A 91 -20.05 -6.52 -3.38
N GLU A 92 -19.09 -6.17 -4.23
CA GLU A 92 -18.18 -7.09 -4.88
C GLU A 92 -16.72 -6.71 -4.60
N PHE A 93 -15.87 -7.72 -4.44
CA PHE A 93 -14.41 -7.54 -4.38
C PHE A 93 -13.77 -8.46 -5.40
N LEU A 94 -13.44 -7.86 -6.57
CA LEU A 94 -12.91 -8.60 -7.70
C LEU A 94 -11.39 -8.67 -7.65
N MET A 95 -10.85 -9.88 -7.67
CA MET A 95 -9.43 -10.16 -7.87
C MET A 95 -9.22 -10.77 -9.24
N GLY A 96 -8.32 -10.19 -10.02
CA GLY A 96 -7.95 -10.68 -11.34
C GLY A 96 -6.55 -11.26 -11.39
N PHE A 97 -6.37 -12.29 -12.17
CA PHE A 97 -5.03 -12.73 -12.55
C PHE A 97 -4.99 -13.05 -14.05
N GLU A 98 -3.83 -12.83 -14.60
CA GLU A 98 -3.54 -13.15 -15.99
C GLU A 98 -2.92 -14.53 -16.09
N TYR A 99 -3.35 -15.30 -17.08
CA TYR A 99 -2.77 -16.59 -17.37
C TYR A 99 -2.61 -16.80 -18.89
N LYS A 100 -1.60 -17.55 -19.24
CA LYS A 100 -1.40 -17.94 -20.64
C LYS A 100 -2.27 -19.14 -20.96
N SER A 101 -3.11 -19.02 -21.99
CA SER A 101 -3.90 -20.13 -22.49
C SER A 101 -3.63 -20.35 -23.97
N TYR A 102 -3.87 -21.56 -24.43
CA TYR A 102 -3.82 -21.84 -25.86
C TYR A 102 -5.00 -21.24 -26.58
N CYS A 103 -4.81 -20.89 -27.86
CA CYS A 103 -5.86 -20.50 -28.76
C CYS A 103 -7.05 -21.49 -28.68
N PRO A 104 -8.31 -21.02 -28.68
CA PRO A 104 -9.51 -21.89 -28.65
C PRO A 104 -9.53 -22.97 -29.73
N LYS A 105 -8.86 -22.70 -30.86
CA LYS A 105 -8.71 -23.66 -31.97
C LYS A 105 -7.52 -24.60 -31.84
N SER A 106 -6.81 -24.60 -30.72
CA SER A 106 -5.57 -25.37 -30.53
C SER A 106 -5.71 -26.85 -30.77
N LYS A 107 -6.88 -27.45 -30.46
CA LYS A 107 -7.13 -28.87 -30.70
C LYS A 107 -7.16 -29.26 -32.17
N GLN A 108 -7.38 -28.32 -33.08
CA GLN A 108 -7.50 -28.51 -34.52
C GLN A 108 -6.33 -27.88 -35.29
N CYS A 109 -5.42 -27.22 -34.59
CA CYS A 109 -4.37 -26.43 -35.20
C CYS A 109 -3.04 -27.17 -35.21
N VAL A 110 -2.46 -27.31 -36.40
CA VAL A 110 -1.12 -27.92 -36.56
C VAL A 110 0.00 -27.10 -35.95
N TYR A 111 -0.23 -25.81 -35.70
CA TYR A 111 0.76 -24.86 -35.13
C TYR A 111 0.66 -24.71 -33.61
N VAL A 112 -0.14 -25.51 -32.92
CA VAL A 112 -0.36 -25.40 -31.46
C VAL A 112 0.92 -25.43 -30.59
N ARG A 113 2.02 -25.92 -31.14
CA ARG A 113 3.30 -26.03 -30.44
C ARG A 113 4.09 -24.74 -30.35
N TYR A 114 3.71 -23.71 -31.08
CA TYR A 114 4.40 -22.43 -31.10
C TYR A 114 3.92 -21.56 -29.94
N ASP A 115 4.83 -20.93 -29.21
CA ASP A 115 4.51 -20.01 -28.11
C ASP A 115 3.64 -18.83 -28.54
N GLU A 116 3.74 -18.45 -29.81
CA GLU A 116 2.92 -17.41 -30.44
C GLU A 116 1.42 -17.74 -30.44
N CYS A 117 1.05 -19.02 -30.31
CA CYS A 117 -0.35 -19.44 -30.21
C CYS A 117 -0.93 -19.30 -28.78
N ARG A 118 -0.11 -18.88 -27.83
CA ARG A 118 -0.55 -18.61 -26.47
C ARG A 118 -1.07 -17.18 -26.36
N THR A 119 -2.28 -17.05 -25.87
CA THR A 119 -2.91 -15.75 -25.58
C THR A 119 -2.93 -15.51 -24.09
N ILE A 120 -2.73 -14.25 -23.69
CA ILE A 120 -2.94 -13.84 -22.30
C ILE A 120 -4.44 -13.66 -22.11
N GLN A 121 -4.99 -14.38 -21.15
CA GLN A 121 -6.39 -14.24 -20.73
C GLN A 121 -6.42 -13.75 -19.28
N GLN A 122 -7.47 -13.03 -18.96
CA GLN A 122 -7.72 -12.55 -17.61
C GLN A 122 -8.93 -13.30 -17.01
N LYS A 123 -8.79 -13.77 -15.79
CA LYS A 123 -9.87 -14.37 -15.02
C LYS A 123 -10.13 -13.54 -13.77
N LEU A 124 -11.38 -13.16 -13.56
CA LEU A 124 -11.82 -12.41 -12.40
C LEU A 124 -12.57 -13.35 -11.44
N PHE A 125 -12.29 -13.17 -10.16
CA PHE A 125 -12.99 -13.85 -9.07
C PHE A 125 -13.54 -12.80 -8.11
N ASN A 126 -14.80 -12.96 -7.73
CA ASN A 126 -15.37 -12.19 -6.65
C ASN A 126 -15.08 -12.91 -5.33
N LEU A 127 -14.12 -12.36 -4.55
CA LEU A 127 -13.69 -12.98 -3.31
C LEU A 127 -14.79 -13.00 -2.24
N LYS A 128 -15.76 -12.07 -2.30
CA LYS A 128 -16.92 -12.07 -1.38
C LYS A 128 -17.84 -13.29 -1.52
N LYS A 129 -17.70 -14.07 -2.58
CA LYS A 129 -18.40 -15.35 -2.72
C LYS A 129 -17.77 -16.48 -1.89
N TYR A 130 -16.54 -16.27 -1.42
CA TYR A 130 -15.76 -17.30 -0.73
C TYR A 130 -15.35 -16.89 0.69
N TYR A 131 -15.35 -15.59 1.00
CA TYR A 131 -14.89 -15.04 2.27
C TYR A 131 -15.88 -14.00 2.78
N ASP A 132 -16.21 -14.10 4.06
CA ASP A 132 -17.16 -13.21 4.73
C ASP A 132 -16.45 -12.06 5.48
N SER A 133 -15.17 -12.21 5.78
CA SER A 133 -14.37 -11.25 6.53
C SER A 133 -13.03 -10.97 5.87
N CYS A 134 -12.48 -9.79 6.17
CA CYS A 134 -11.14 -9.40 5.80
C CYS A 134 -10.49 -8.74 7.02
N GLU A 135 -9.52 -9.42 7.60
CA GLU A 135 -8.77 -8.93 8.75
C GLU A 135 -7.36 -8.53 8.32
N GLN A 136 -6.78 -7.57 9.03
CA GLN A 136 -5.39 -7.24 8.85
C GLN A 136 -4.53 -8.38 9.44
N GLU A 137 -3.33 -8.53 8.87
CA GLU A 137 -2.36 -9.50 9.32
C GLU A 137 -2.12 -9.40 10.83
N ILE A 138 -2.42 -10.46 11.55
CA ILE A 138 -2.15 -10.56 12.98
C ILE A 138 -0.75 -11.18 13.11
N CYS A 139 0.19 -10.41 13.68
CA CYS A 139 1.46 -11.01 14.11
C CYS A 139 1.19 -11.88 15.32
N TYR A 140 1.34 -13.18 15.16
CA TYR A 140 1.42 -14.07 16.30
C TYR A 140 2.86 -13.97 16.84
N ASP A 141 3.01 -13.42 18.05
CA ASP A 141 4.25 -13.52 18.80
C ASP A 141 4.46 -14.99 19.17
N ASN A 142 5.52 -15.60 18.61
CA ASN A 142 5.97 -16.95 18.97
C ASN A 142 6.80 -16.89 20.25
#